data_f35398be5d83b9370bd0be5bddc7efcb
#
_entry.id   f35398be5d83b9370bd0be5bddc7efcb
#
_cell.length_a   1.000
_cell.length_b   1.000
_cell.length_c   1.000
_cell.angle_alpha   90.00
_cell.angle_beta   90.00
_cell.angle_gamma   90.00
#
_symmetry.space_group_name_H-M   'P 1'
#
loop_
_entity.id
_entity.type
_entity.pdbx_description
1 polymer ?
#
loop_
_entity_poly.entity_id
_entity_poly.type
_entity_poly.pdbx_seq_one_letter_code
_entity_poly.pdbx_strand_id
1 'polypeptide(L)'
;MTETLKEGELIPLTFDIMFTEIFNNPDNICILEEFISNYLDIPLNLVIGNLEILSRRLSKEERYDSRKEVDLLLNYLGKKINIEMSNSASDGVINRNVVYLCKIHGRQLKTNDINYSRINDTIQIMFNNFDTGNDLKTTWYLRDNDGNILTSKLRIDIINLVKGKDLCYTGSE
;
A
#
# COMPACT_ATOMS: atom_id res chain seq x y z
N MET A 1 0.14 -24.52 -5.10
CA MET A 1 1.36 -25.12 -5.69
C MET A 1 2.52 -24.32 -5.13
N THR A 2 3.31 -24.91 -4.26
CA THR A 2 4.58 -24.34 -3.78
C THR A 2 5.61 -24.59 -4.87
N GLU A 3 5.94 -23.56 -5.65
CA GLU A 3 7.11 -23.61 -6.53
C GLU A 3 8.35 -23.76 -5.65
N THR A 4 9.05 -24.86 -5.76
CA THR A 4 10.35 -25.06 -5.13
C THR A 4 11.39 -24.29 -5.95
N LEU A 5 11.91 -23.21 -5.35
CA LEU A 5 13.02 -22.44 -5.94
C LEU A 5 14.25 -23.32 -6.10
N LYS A 6 14.92 -23.21 -7.23
CA LYS A 6 16.19 -23.88 -7.48
C LYS A 6 17.32 -23.10 -6.80
N GLU A 7 18.38 -23.82 -6.39
CA GLU A 7 19.57 -23.20 -5.81
C GLU A 7 20.18 -22.18 -6.80
N GLY A 8 20.32 -20.91 -6.37
CA GLY A 8 20.80 -19.80 -7.20
C GLY A 8 19.73 -19.01 -7.94
N GLU A 9 18.45 -19.37 -7.80
CA GLU A 9 17.34 -18.61 -8.37
C GLU A 9 16.99 -17.42 -7.48
N LEU A 10 16.91 -16.21 -8.07
CA LEU A 10 16.53 -15.01 -7.35
C LEU A 10 15.04 -15.06 -7.00
N ILE A 11 14.72 -14.87 -5.73
CA ILE A 11 13.33 -14.79 -5.27
C ILE A 11 12.76 -13.44 -5.72
N PRO A 12 11.67 -13.43 -6.54
CA PRO A 12 11.06 -12.17 -6.95
C PRO A 12 10.51 -11.38 -5.76
N LEU A 13 10.65 -10.04 -5.81
CA LEU A 13 10.07 -9.12 -4.82
C LEU A 13 8.54 -9.23 -4.71
N THR A 14 7.87 -9.83 -5.68
CA THR A 14 6.44 -10.09 -5.67
C THR A 14 6.03 -11.20 -4.68
N PHE A 15 6.97 -11.94 -4.11
CA PHE A 15 6.67 -12.88 -3.02
C PHE A 15 6.46 -12.09 -1.73
N ASP A 16 5.34 -12.31 -1.05
CA ASP A 16 4.93 -11.61 0.18
C ASP A 16 6.03 -11.59 1.25
N ILE A 17 6.75 -12.72 1.41
CA ILE A 17 7.86 -12.84 2.37
C ILE A 17 8.99 -11.89 1.99
N MET A 18 9.43 -11.89 0.73
CA MET A 18 10.54 -11.05 0.27
C MET A 18 10.19 -9.58 0.32
N PHE A 19 8.96 -9.21 -0.09
CA PHE A 19 8.46 -7.86 0.01
C PHE A 19 8.52 -7.39 1.48
N THR A 20 8.00 -8.23 2.39
CA THR A 20 7.95 -7.93 3.82
C THR A 20 9.36 -7.81 4.44
N GLU A 21 10.26 -8.74 4.15
CA GLU A 21 11.62 -8.76 4.70
C GLU A 21 12.45 -7.54 4.24
N ILE A 22 12.30 -7.13 2.99
CA ILE A 22 13.06 -6.01 2.43
C ILE A 22 12.51 -4.68 2.92
N PHE A 23 11.20 -4.48 2.82
CA PHE A 23 10.58 -3.18 3.07
C PHE A 23 10.24 -2.91 4.54
N ASN A 24 10.14 -3.93 5.39
CA ASN A 24 9.98 -3.73 6.84
C ASN A 24 11.33 -3.69 7.59
N ASN A 25 12.46 -3.84 6.89
CA ASN A 25 13.77 -3.67 7.49
C ASN A 25 14.12 -2.17 7.58
N PRO A 26 14.32 -1.60 8.79
CA PRO A 26 14.69 -0.19 8.96
C PRO A 26 15.98 0.21 8.23
N ASP A 27 16.92 -0.73 8.03
CA ASP A 27 18.17 -0.47 7.31
C ASP A 27 17.93 -0.15 5.82
N ASN A 28 16.77 -0.54 5.29
CA ASN A 28 16.38 -0.31 3.91
C ASN A 28 15.44 0.91 3.74
N ILE A 29 15.33 1.77 4.75
CA ILE A 29 14.42 2.93 4.72
C ILE A 29 14.64 3.83 3.50
N CYS A 30 15.89 3.96 3.02
CA CYS A 30 16.22 4.75 1.85
C CYS A 30 15.50 4.30 0.57
N ILE A 31 15.25 3.00 0.42
CA ILE A 31 14.48 2.44 -0.71
C ILE A 31 13.02 2.92 -0.65
N LEU A 32 12.44 2.92 0.56
CA LEU A 32 11.08 3.42 0.78
C LEU A 32 10.98 4.93 0.59
N GLU A 33 11.98 5.69 1.02
CA GLU A 33 12.03 7.14 0.85
C GLU A 33 12.05 7.51 -0.64
N GLU A 34 12.88 6.83 -1.43
CA GLU A 34 12.92 7.01 -2.88
C GLU A 34 11.61 6.58 -3.56
N PHE A 35 11.05 5.43 -3.15
CA PHE A 35 9.76 4.97 -3.66
C PHE A 35 8.65 5.99 -3.38
N ILE A 36 8.53 6.48 -2.13
CA ILE A 36 7.49 7.45 -1.74
C ILE A 36 7.69 8.80 -2.42
N SER A 37 8.94 9.24 -2.57
CA SER A 37 9.30 10.44 -3.33
C SER A 37 8.74 10.38 -4.76
N ASN A 38 9.07 9.33 -5.49
CA ASN A 38 8.62 9.13 -6.86
C ASN A 38 7.09 8.90 -6.93
N TYR A 39 6.54 8.14 -5.99
CA TYR A 39 5.12 7.77 -6.01
C TYR A 39 4.18 8.95 -5.75
N LEU A 40 4.56 9.85 -4.84
CA LEU A 40 3.79 11.03 -4.48
C LEU A 40 4.20 12.29 -5.26
N ASP A 41 5.19 12.19 -6.13
CA ASP A 41 5.79 13.32 -6.85
C ASP A 41 6.27 14.43 -5.90
N ILE A 42 7.04 14.01 -4.89
CA ILE A 42 7.59 14.90 -3.85
C ILE A 42 9.11 14.83 -3.92
N PRO A 43 9.82 15.98 -3.87
CA PRO A 43 11.28 15.97 -3.82
C PRO A 43 11.84 15.08 -2.71
N LEU A 44 12.82 14.23 -3.04
CA LEU A 44 13.38 13.21 -2.12
C LEU A 44 13.89 13.83 -0.80
N ASN A 45 14.50 15.01 -0.86
CA ASN A 45 14.99 15.71 0.33
C ASN A 45 13.88 16.11 1.31
N LEU A 46 12.61 16.15 0.88
CA LEU A 46 11.46 16.38 1.76
C LEU A 46 10.92 15.06 2.36
N VAL A 47 11.28 13.93 1.79
CA VAL A 47 10.87 12.60 2.28
C VAL A 47 11.88 12.04 3.28
N ILE A 48 13.17 12.22 3.01
CA ILE A 48 14.27 11.76 3.88
C ILE A 48 14.08 12.27 5.32
N GLY A 49 14.07 11.31 6.26
CA GLY A 49 13.91 11.58 7.69
C GLY A 49 12.49 11.96 8.14
N ASN A 50 11.52 12.05 7.21
CA ASN A 50 10.10 12.29 7.50
C ASN A 50 9.21 11.07 7.25
N LEU A 51 9.80 9.93 6.83
CA LEU A 51 9.12 8.67 6.61
C LEU A 51 9.38 7.73 7.79
N GLU A 52 8.34 7.08 8.28
CA GLU A 52 8.39 6.17 9.42
C GLU A 52 7.65 4.87 9.06
N ILE A 53 8.26 3.73 9.35
CA ILE A 53 7.61 2.42 9.26
C ILE A 53 6.81 2.19 10.54
N LEU A 54 5.51 1.99 10.42
CA LEU A 54 4.61 1.73 11.54
C LEU A 54 4.42 0.24 11.78
N SER A 55 3.89 -0.10 12.97
CA SER A 55 3.51 -1.48 13.27
C SER A 55 2.48 -2.01 12.28
N ARG A 56 2.74 -3.17 11.70
CA ARG A 56 1.85 -3.88 10.75
C ARG A 56 0.57 -4.39 11.40
N ARG A 57 0.57 -4.53 12.73
CA ARG A 57 -0.59 -5.06 13.45
C ARG A 57 -1.68 -4.02 13.57
N LEU A 58 -2.77 -4.28 12.89
CA LEU A 58 -4.01 -3.61 13.15
C LEU A 58 -4.54 -4.21 14.48
N SER A 59 -4.52 -3.42 15.60
CA SER A 59 -4.81 -3.92 16.95
C SER A 59 -6.16 -4.65 17.01
N LYS A 60 -6.24 -5.61 17.92
CA LYS A 60 -7.47 -6.34 18.22
C LYS A 60 -8.41 -5.41 18.97
N GLU A 61 -9.49 -4.99 18.38
CA GLU A 61 -10.59 -4.29 19.07
C GLU A 61 -11.57 -5.27 19.72
N GLU A 62 -11.57 -6.55 19.27
CA GLU A 62 -12.42 -7.59 19.81
C GLU A 62 -11.66 -8.91 20.02
N ARG A 63 -12.08 -9.70 21.02
CA ARG A 63 -11.48 -11.00 21.40
C ARG A 63 -11.45 -12.04 20.27
N TYR A 64 -12.23 -11.83 19.20
CA TYR A 64 -12.39 -12.75 18.07
C TYR A 64 -11.83 -12.20 16.73
N ASP A 65 -11.21 -11.01 16.74
CA ASP A 65 -10.61 -10.48 15.49
C ASP A 65 -9.34 -11.29 15.16
N SER A 66 -9.38 -12.03 14.06
CA SER A 66 -8.19 -12.68 13.52
C SER A 66 -7.09 -11.63 13.36
N ARG A 67 -5.87 -11.97 13.70
CA ARG A 67 -4.70 -11.07 13.56
C ARG A 67 -4.64 -10.59 12.11
N LYS A 68 -5.15 -9.39 11.86
CA LYS A 68 -5.04 -8.75 10.56
C LYS A 68 -3.74 -7.96 10.58
N GLU A 69 -2.78 -8.48 9.85
CA GLU A 69 -1.52 -7.80 9.60
C GLU A 69 -1.56 -7.26 8.18
N VAL A 70 -1.05 -6.06 8.00
CA VAL A 70 -0.81 -5.44 6.69
C VAL A 70 0.64 -5.71 6.29
N ASP A 71 0.93 -5.70 4.98
CA ASP A 71 2.28 -6.01 4.52
C ASP A 71 3.26 -4.89 4.90
N LEU A 72 2.88 -3.63 4.68
CA LEU A 72 3.69 -2.47 5.02
C LEU A 72 2.81 -1.26 5.33
N LEU A 73 2.99 -0.65 6.50
CA LEU A 73 2.31 0.57 6.89
C LEU A 73 3.30 1.69 7.19
N LEU A 74 3.16 2.80 6.49
CA LEU A 74 4.04 3.95 6.58
C LEU A 74 3.30 5.19 7.13
N ASN A 75 4.07 6.05 7.79
CA ASN A 75 3.65 7.39 8.16
C ASN A 75 4.58 8.42 7.47
N TYR A 76 4.00 9.30 6.67
CA TYR A 76 4.71 10.43 6.07
C TYR A 76 4.02 11.73 6.46
N LEU A 77 4.63 12.49 7.38
CA LEU A 77 4.08 13.77 7.88
C LEU A 77 2.60 13.68 8.27
N GLY A 78 2.22 12.59 8.95
CA GLY A 78 0.85 12.30 9.36
C GLY A 78 0.03 11.50 8.36
N LYS A 79 0.30 11.56 7.05
CA LYS A 79 -0.36 10.71 6.04
C LYS A 79 -0.08 9.24 6.33
N LYS A 80 -1.09 8.39 6.25
CA LYS A 80 -0.97 6.94 6.39
C LYS A 80 -0.96 6.30 5.01
N ILE A 81 0.08 5.52 4.73
CA ILE A 81 0.25 4.84 3.45
C ILE A 81 0.38 3.35 3.76
N ASN A 82 -0.63 2.58 3.36
CA ASN A 82 -0.60 1.13 3.44
C ASN A 82 -0.27 0.55 2.07
N ILE A 83 0.69 -0.36 2.03
CA ILE A 83 1.12 -1.02 0.79
C ILE A 83 0.88 -2.51 0.97
N GLU A 84 0.16 -3.10 0.04
CA GLU A 84 -0.18 -4.52 0.00
C GLU A 84 0.27 -5.15 -1.31
N MET A 85 0.86 -6.35 -1.23
CA MET A 85 1.21 -7.17 -2.38
C MET A 85 0.17 -8.29 -2.54
N SER A 86 -0.30 -8.52 -3.75
CA SER A 86 -1.25 -9.59 -4.06
C SER A 86 -0.81 -10.37 -5.29
N ASN A 87 -0.62 -11.69 -5.12
CA ASN A 87 -0.14 -12.59 -6.16
C ASN A 87 -1.24 -13.36 -6.89
N SER A 88 -2.47 -13.33 -6.37
CA SER A 88 -3.60 -14.02 -6.97
C SER A 88 -4.87 -13.20 -6.90
N ALA A 89 -5.64 -13.22 -7.98
CA ALA A 89 -7.00 -12.69 -8.00
C ALA A 89 -7.90 -13.57 -7.12
N SER A 90 -8.49 -12.98 -6.09
CA SER A 90 -9.56 -13.60 -5.31
C SER A 90 -10.67 -12.60 -5.10
N ASP A 91 -11.90 -13.08 -4.98
CA ASP A 91 -13.10 -12.23 -4.82
C ASP A 91 -13.03 -11.32 -3.58
N GLY A 92 -12.20 -11.65 -2.60
CA GLY A 92 -12.03 -10.89 -1.37
C GLY A 92 -10.93 -9.83 -1.37
N VAL A 93 -10.04 -9.79 -2.38
CA VAL A 93 -8.84 -8.91 -2.37
C VAL A 93 -9.23 -7.45 -2.27
N ILE A 94 -10.16 -6.98 -3.10
CA ILE A 94 -10.61 -5.58 -3.07
C ILE A 94 -11.26 -5.25 -1.73
N ASN A 95 -12.21 -6.09 -1.27
CA ASN A 95 -12.92 -5.88 -0.02
C ASN A 95 -11.98 -5.85 1.18
N ARG A 96 -10.97 -6.73 1.21
CA ARG A 96 -9.92 -6.74 2.25
C ARG A 96 -9.20 -5.40 2.30
N ASN A 97 -8.77 -4.88 1.17
CA ASN A 97 -8.05 -3.62 1.08
C ASN A 97 -8.93 -2.41 1.47
N VAL A 98 -10.20 -2.41 1.11
CA VAL A 98 -11.16 -1.41 1.58
C VAL A 98 -11.30 -1.45 3.11
N VAL A 99 -11.40 -2.65 3.70
CA VAL A 99 -11.46 -2.80 5.17
C VAL A 99 -10.20 -2.28 5.85
N TYR A 100 -8.99 -2.56 5.28
CA TYR A 100 -7.74 -2.05 5.83
C TYR A 100 -7.68 -0.52 5.75
N LEU A 101 -8.01 0.07 4.61
CA LEU A 101 -8.08 1.52 4.43
C LEU A 101 -8.99 2.17 5.49
N CYS A 102 -10.21 1.66 5.66
CA CYS A 102 -11.16 2.20 6.63
C CYS A 102 -10.66 2.07 8.08
N LYS A 103 -10.05 0.93 8.44
CA LYS A 103 -9.49 0.72 9.79
C LYS A 103 -8.32 1.66 10.07
N ILE A 104 -7.40 1.82 9.14
CA ILE A 104 -6.25 2.72 9.29
C ILE A 104 -6.73 4.17 9.39
N HIS A 105 -7.66 4.57 8.55
CA HIS A 105 -8.22 5.92 8.57
C HIS A 105 -8.93 6.24 9.87
N GLY A 106 -9.83 5.36 10.32
CA GLY A 106 -10.60 5.58 11.56
C GLY A 106 -9.74 5.63 12.82
N ARG A 107 -8.59 4.95 12.83
CA ARG A 107 -7.67 4.93 13.99
C ARG A 107 -6.85 6.20 14.19
N GLN A 108 -6.89 7.13 13.26
CA GLN A 108 -6.20 8.41 13.42
C GLN A 108 -6.83 9.26 14.53
N LEU A 109 -8.09 9.01 14.87
CA LEU A 109 -8.76 9.63 16.00
C LEU A 109 -8.68 8.74 17.25
N LYS A 110 -8.36 9.33 18.39
CA LYS A 110 -8.46 8.66 19.70
C LYS A 110 -9.92 8.66 20.15
N THR A 111 -10.28 7.75 21.06
CA THR A 111 -11.65 7.52 21.53
C THR A 111 -12.40 8.78 22.01
N ASN A 112 -11.68 9.81 22.47
CA ASN A 112 -12.26 11.07 22.96
C ASN A 112 -11.98 12.27 22.05
N ASP A 113 -11.39 12.05 20.85
CA ASP A 113 -11.11 13.14 19.93
C ASP A 113 -12.33 13.37 19.03
N ILE A 114 -12.94 14.53 19.18
CA ILE A 114 -14.11 14.97 18.39
C ILE A 114 -13.72 15.85 17.20
N ASN A 115 -12.43 16.14 17.00
CA ASN A 115 -11.98 17.00 15.92
C ASN A 115 -11.61 16.22 14.68
N TYR A 116 -12.61 15.92 13.85
CA TYR A 116 -12.45 15.19 12.60
C TYR A 116 -11.59 15.90 11.55
N SER A 117 -11.35 17.23 11.68
CA SER A 117 -10.48 17.97 10.76
C SER A 117 -9.01 17.57 10.87
N ARG A 118 -8.62 16.91 11.98
CA ARG A 118 -7.25 16.42 12.22
C ARG A 118 -6.91 15.11 11.52
N ILE A 119 -7.89 14.46 10.90
CA ILE A 119 -7.64 13.24 10.14
C ILE A 119 -6.79 13.59 8.92
N ASN A 120 -5.64 12.95 8.81
CA ASN A 120 -4.77 13.05 7.65
C ASN A 120 -5.19 12.08 6.54
N ASP A 121 -4.60 12.26 5.37
CA ASP A 121 -4.85 11.39 4.22
C ASP A 121 -4.47 9.94 4.54
N THR A 122 -5.24 9.01 4.01
CA THR A 122 -4.95 7.58 4.05
C THR A 122 -4.95 7.04 2.62
N ILE A 123 -3.83 6.47 2.22
CA ILE A 123 -3.61 5.93 0.89
C ILE A 123 -3.42 4.42 1.02
N GLN A 124 -4.23 3.66 0.32
CA GLN A 124 -4.06 2.23 0.15
C GLN A 124 -3.43 1.99 -1.23
N ILE A 125 -2.24 1.41 -1.28
CA ILE A 125 -1.56 1.01 -2.51
C ILE A 125 -1.63 -0.50 -2.62
N MET A 126 -2.18 -0.99 -3.72
CA MET A 126 -2.30 -2.41 -4.01
C MET A 126 -1.41 -2.74 -5.21
N PHE A 127 -0.34 -3.49 -4.98
CA PHE A 127 0.45 -4.10 -6.05
C PHE A 127 -0.15 -5.45 -6.40
N ASN A 128 -0.73 -5.56 -7.58
CA ASN A 128 -1.33 -6.80 -8.06
C ASN A 128 -0.45 -7.46 -9.12
N ASN A 129 0.07 -8.66 -8.83
CA ASN A 129 0.83 -9.48 -9.77
C ASN A 129 -0.10 -10.37 -10.63
N PHE A 130 -1.26 -9.82 -10.98
CA PHE A 130 -2.24 -10.39 -11.90
C PHE A 130 -2.95 -9.26 -12.65
N ASP A 131 -3.53 -9.56 -13.80
CA ASP A 131 -4.18 -8.54 -14.62
C ASP A 131 -5.44 -8.00 -13.95
N THR A 132 -5.49 -6.68 -13.79
CA THR A 132 -6.61 -5.94 -13.18
C THR A 132 -7.25 -4.93 -14.13
N GLY A 133 -6.94 -5.01 -15.42
CA GLY A 133 -7.45 -4.12 -16.45
C GLY A 133 -6.37 -3.56 -17.35
N ASN A 134 -6.70 -2.51 -18.10
CA ASN A 134 -5.84 -1.99 -19.17
C ASN A 134 -4.74 -1.04 -18.69
N ASP A 135 -4.92 -0.40 -17.55
CA ASP A 135 -4.00 0.64 -17.07
C ASP A 135 -2.96 0.07 -16.10
N LEU A 136 -1.74 0.64 -16.14
CA LEU A 136 -0.69 0.35 -15.17
C LEU A 136 -1.10 0.76 -13.76
N LYS A 137 -1.74 1.94 -13.63
CA LYS A 137 -2.21 2.49 -12.36
C LYS A 137 -3.63 3.01 -12.49
N THR A 138 -4.48 2.62 -11.54
CA THR A 138 -5.85 3.14 -11.42
C THR A 138 -6.04 3.70 -10.01
N THR A 139 -6.56 4.94 -9.90
CA THR A 139 -6.83 5.60 -8.62
C THR A 139 -8.33 5.70 -8.36
N TRP A 140 -8.77 5.24 -7.20
CA TRP A 140 -10.16 5.20 -6.77
C TRP A 140 -10.41 6.16 -5.60
N TYR A 141 -11.48 6.95 -5.72
CA TYR A 141 -11.99 7.85 -4.69
C TYR A 141 -13.47 7.60 -4.43
N LEU A 142 -13.98 8.08 -3.29
CA LEU A 142 -15.42 8.22 -3.08
C LEU A 142 -15.93 9.36 -3.93
N ARG A 143 -16.92 9.09 -4.80
CA ARG A 143 -17.49 10.05 -5.75
C ARG A 143 -19.01 10.01 -5.71
N ASP A 144 -19.65 11.13 -6.06
CA ASP A 144 -21.08 11.19 -6.37
C ASP A 144 -21.38 10.65 -7.77
N ASN A 145 -22.66 10.71 -8.17
CA ASN A 145 -23.10 10.22 -9.48
C ASN A 145 -22.57 11.05 -10.66
N ASP A 146 -22.16 12.29 -10.41
CA ASP A 146 -21.59 13.22 -11.41
C ASP A 146 -20.05 13.14 -11.47
N GLY A 147 -19.45 12.28 -10.64
CA GLY A 147 -18.01 12.08 -10.58
C GLY A 147 -17.26 13.05 -9.68
N ASN A 148 -17.92 13.90 -8.91
CA ASN A 148 -17.28 14.80 -7.96
C ASN A 148 -16.73 14.03 -6.77
N ILE A 149 -15.49 14.34 -6.37
CA ILE A 149 -14.84 13.70 -5.23
C ILE A 149 -15.46 14.20 -3.91
N LEU A 150 -16.00 13.29 -3.09
CA LEU A 150 -16.55 13.61 -1.78
C LEU A 150 -15.45 14.07 -0.80
N THR A 151 -14.31 13.38 -0.81
CA THR A 151 -13.15 13.70 0.01
C THR A 151 -11.88 13.15 -0.64
N SER A 152 -10.80 13.90 -0.57
CA SER A 152 -9.46 13.46 -0.98
C SER A 152 -8.70 12.72 0.14
N LYS A 153 -9.30 12.63 1.34
CA LYS A 153 -8.66 12.03 2.52
C LYS A 153 -8.51 10.51 2.44
N LEU A 154 -9.27 9.86 1.55
CA LEU A 154 -9.28 8.42 1.34
C LEU A 154 -9.08 8.11 -0.13
N ARG A 155 -8.11 7.27 -0.48
CA ARG A 155 -7.99 6.73 -1.83
C ARG A 155 -7.38 5.33 -1.84
N ILE A 156 -7.69 4.58 -2.90
CA ILE A 156 -7.07 3.31 -3.23
C ILE A 156 -6.40 3.45 -4.59
N ASP A 157 -5.12 3.12 -4.64
CA ASP A 157 -4.35 3.05 -5.87
C ASP A 157 -4.06 1.58 -6.18
N ILE A 158 -4.47 1.11 -7.34
CA ILE A 158 -4.23 -0.25 -7.83
C ILE A 158 -3.14 -0.18 -8.89
N ILE A 159 -2.04 -0.91 -8.67
CA ILE A 159 -0.91 -1.02 -9.58
C ILE A 159 -0.93 -2.42 -10.20
N ASN A 160 -1.07 -2.47 -11.53
CA ASN A 160 -1.06 -3.71 -12.29
C ASN A 160 0.39 -4.04 -12.71
N LEU A 161 1.05 -4.92 -11.96
CA LEU A 161 2.45 -5.28 -12.21
C LEU A 161 2.64 -6.07 -13.52
N VAL A 162 1.61 -6.72 -14.01
CA VAL A 162 1.66 -7.43 -15.31
C VAL A 162 1.90 -6.42 -16.43
N LYS A 163 1.21 -5.28 -16.40
CA LYS A 163 1.41 -4.19 -17.38
C LYS A 163 2.77 -3.49 -17.21
N GLY A 164 3.29 -3.43 -15.97
CA GLY A 164 4.61 -2.87 -15.71
C GLY A 164 5.75 -3.67 -16.34
N LYS A 165 5.61 -4.99 -16.43
CA LYS A 165 6.62 -5.85 -17.08
C LYS A 165 6.80 -5.51 -18.55
N ASP A 166 5.71 -5.23 -19.26
CA ASP A 166 5.74 -4.89 -20.68
C ASP A 166 6.50 -3.56 -20.93
N LEU A 167 6.43 -2.61 -19.99
CA LEU A 167 7.12 -1.32 -20.08
C LEU A 167 8.63 -1.43 -19.82
N CYS A 168 9.08 -2.36 -18.96
CA CYS A 168 10.49 -2.55 -18.66
C CYS A 168 11.27 -3.18 -19.83
N TYR A 169 10.61 -3.97 -20.68
CA TYR A 169 11.24 -4.64 -21.81
C TYR A 169 11.33 -3.77 -23.08
N THR A 170 10.59 -2.67 -23.16
CA THR A 170 10.62 -1.76 -24.31
C THR A 170 11.65 -0.63 -24.19
N GLY A 171 12.36 -0.53 -23.08
CA GLY A 171 13.34 0.52 -22.77
C GLY A 171 14.81 0.19 -23.06
N SER A 172 15.10 -0.94 -23.72
CA SER A 172 16.46 -1.35 -24.09
C SER A 172 16.60 -1.48 -25.61
N GLU A 173 16.67 -0.36 -26.31
CA GLU A 173 17.36 -0.23 -27.60
C GLU A 173 18.38 0.93 -27.55
#